data_9d146dc6f6b4ba9f1af1f1b7437e1424
#
_entry.id   9d146dc6f6b4ba9f1af1f1b7437e1424
#
_cell.length_a   1.000
_cell.length_b   1.000
_cell.length_c   1.000
_cell.angle_alpha   90.00
_cell.angle_beta   90.00
_cell.angle_gamma   90.00
#
_symmetry.space_group_name_H-M   'P 1'
#
loop_
_entity.id
_entity.type
_entity.pdbx_description
1 polymer ?
#
loop_
_entity_poly.entity_id
_entity_poly.type
_entity_poly.pdbx_seq_one_letter_code
_entity_poly.pdbx_strand_id
1 'polypeptide(L)'
;MPLDEGETITTIMKLPENEEECKDLSIMFATSQGNVRRNSLMDFVNVQSNGKIAMKLDEGDKLINVRICTEENDIMLAARSGKCIRFPVTEVRVFVGRNSTGVRGIKLADGDEVVSMSILNHSDATSEQRDEYARISSAAKRIQAERGGDCEVSVEETGLELSVLTPELYREMKEKEQFILSVTSTGYGKRTSSYEYRTTGRGGQGIANMEMSARNKEIVSSFPIEDDNQIMMVTDGGKLIRMPVKDIRIAGRKTQGVILFRTADDERVVSVTWLDADAGDDEELEEETGSEVLGESVSELDEALSDAVSEPDAAEDVE
;
A
#
# COMPACT_ATOMS: atom_id res chain seq x y z
N MET A 1 27.29 14.38 -3.65
CA MET A 1 26.82 14.14 -5.03
C MET A 1 26.37 15.49 -5.59
N PRO A 2 26.98 16.02 -6.64
CA PRO A 2 26.53 17.27 -7.24
C PRO A 2 25.18 17.02 -7.96
N LEU A 3 24.18 17.80 -7.62
CA LEU A 3 22.90 17.84 -8.29
C LEU A 3 22.83 19.15 -9.07
N ASP A 4 22.25 19.11 -10.27
CA ASP A 4 21.96 20.30 -11.04
C ASP A 4 20.75 21.05 -10.45
N GLU A 5 20.58 22.31 -10.83
CA GLU A 5 19.47 23.13 -10.34
C GLU A 5 18.12 22.50 -10.76
N GLY A 6 17.26 22.21 -9.78
CA GLY A 6 15.98 21.56 -9.97
C GLY A 6 16.02 20.02 -9.93
N GLU A 7 17.18 19.39 -9.82
CA GLU A 7 17.28 17.95 -9.60
C GLU A 7 17.01 17.58 -8.15
N THR A 8 16.32 16.48 -7.93
CA THR A 8 16.00 15.93 -6.61
C THR A 8 16.28 14.44 -6.56
N ILE A 9 16.69 13.94 -5.38
CA ILE A 9 16.84 12.51 -5.15
C ILE A 9 15.45 11.92 -4.90
N THR A 10 15.01 11.02 -5.79
CA THR A 10 13.70 10.37 -5.70
C THR A 10 13.73 9.12 -4.82
N THR A 11 14.78 8.32 -4.94
CA THR A 11 14.89 7.02 -4.25
C THR A 11 16.33 6.73 -3.92
N ILE A 12 16.55 6.22 -2.71
CA ILE A 12 17.80 5.60 -2.28
C ILE A 12 17.50 4.12 -2.01
N MET A 13 18.33 3.22 -2.54
CA MET A 13 18.17 1.79 -2.32
C MET A 13 19.53 1.13 -2.10
N LYS A 14 19.55 0.16 -1.20
CA LYS A 14 20.72 -0.68 -0.96
C LYS A 14 20.78 -1.75 -2.07
N LEU A 15 21.94 -1.92 -2.67
CA LEU A 15 22.21 -3.03 -3.59
C LEU A 15 22.77 -4.22 -2.81
N PRO A 16 22.58 -5.48 -3.29
CA PRO A 16 23.29 -6.62 -2.76
C PRO A 16 24.81 -6.40 -2.83
N GLU A 17 25.53 -6.87 -1.83
CA GLU A 17 26.98 -6.70 -1.76
C GLU A 17 27.71 -7.65 -2.73
N ASN A 18 27.11 -8.79 -3.03
CA ASN A 18 27.65 -9.80 -3.92
C ASN A 18 27.05 -9.66 -5.33
N GLU A 19 27.90 -9.48 -6.34
CA GLU A 19 27.48 -9.41 -7.74
C GLU A 19 26.77 -10.69 -8.23
N GLU A 20 27.09 -11.85 -7.67
CA GLU A 20 26.41 -13.10 -8.02
C GLU A 20 24.91 -13.04 -7.70
N GLU A 21 24.54 -12.43 -6.57
CA GLU A 21 23.14 -12.24 -6.17
C GLU A 21 22.39 -11.31 -7.12
N CYS A 22 23.10 -10.42 -7.81
CA CYS A 22 22.49 -9.48 -8.75
C CYS A 22 22.10 -10.11 -10.09
N LYS A 23 22.60 -11.31 -10.44
CA LYS A 23 22.40 -11.93 -11.74
C LYS A 23 20.95 -12.27 -12.04
N ASP A 24 20.24 -12.77 -11.04
CA ASP A 24 18.84 -13.20 -11.17
C ASP A 24 17.84 -12.09 -10.78
N LEU A 25 18.35 -10.91 -10.41
CA LEU A 25 17.55 -9.80 -10.01
C LEU A 25 17.30 -8.83 -11.16
N SER A 26 16.11 -8.30 -11.16
CA SER A 26 15.70 -7.20 -12.03
C SER A 26 15.49 -5.92 -11.22
N ILE A 27 15.63 -4.79 -11.89
CA ILE A 27 15.26 -3.49 -11.35
C ILE A 27 14.07 -2.94 -12.13
N MET A 28 13.03 -2.55 -11.41
CA MET A 28 11.80 -1.98 -11.96
C MET A 28 11.74 -0.49 -11.67
N PHE A 29 11.42 0.28 -12.69
CA PHE A 29 11.21 1.73 -12.63
C PHE A 29 9.73 2.01 -12.88
N ALA A 30 9.17 2.99 -12.18
CA ALA A 30 7.82 3.50 -12.44
C ALA A 30 7.83 5.02 -12.50
N THR A 31 7.03 5.58 -13.41
CA THR A 31 6.91 7.02 -13.62
C THR A 31 5.53 7.54 -13.23
N SER A 32 5.42 8.85 -12.99
CA SER A 32 4.17 9.52 -12.64
C SER A 32 3.08 9.34 -13.69
N GLN A 33 3.44 9.27 -14.98
CA GLN A 33 2.48 9.03 -16.07
C GLN A 33 2.11 7.55 -16.25
N GLY A 34 2.59 6.67 -15.34
CA GLY A 34 2.19 5.26 -15.31
C GLY A 34 2.97 4.36 -16.27
N ASN A 35 4.13 4.80 -16.76
CA ASN A 35 5.04 3.96 -17.50
C ASN A 35 5.90 3.14 -16.53
N VAL A 36 6.26 1.93 -16.95
CA VAL A 36 7.15 1.02 -16.21
C VAL A 36 8.24 0.49 -17.12
N ARG A 37 9.37 0.20 -16.52
CA ARG A 37 10.52 -0.35 -17.22
C ARG A 37 11.27 -1.33 -16.33
N ARG A 38 11.66 -2.46 -16.91
CA ARG A 38 12.44 -3.51 -16.25
C ARG A 38 13.79 -3.67 -16.93
N ASN A 39 14.87 -3.65 -16.16
CA ASN A 39 16.21 -3.99 -16.61
C ASN A 39 16.79 -5.11 -15.73
N SER A 40 17.84 -5.77 -16.21
CA SER A 40 18.69 -6.56 -15.33
C SER A 40 19.37 -5.65 -14.29
N LEU A 41 19.45 -6.08 -13.03
CA LEU A 41 20.17 -5.34 -12.00
C LEU A 41 21.67 -5.22 -12.35
N MET A 42 22.22 -6.18 -13.09
CA MET A 42 23.60 -6.18 -13.57
C MET A 42 23.95 -4.94 -14.43
N ASP A 43 22.96 -4.32 -15.11
CA ASP A 43 23.18 -3.09 -15.88
C ASP A 43 23.61 -1.90 -15.00
N PHE A 44 23.42 -2.00 -13.67
CA PHE A 44 23.62 -0.93 -12.68
C PHE A 44 24.70 -1.23 -11.63
N VAL A 45 25.30 -2.41 -11.61
CA VAL A 45 26.35 -2.78 -10.65
C VAL A 45 27.59 -1.89 -10.84
N ASN A 46 28.02 -1.68 -12.09
CA ASN A 46 29.17 -0.85 -12.41
C ASN A 46 28.74 0.59 -12.75
N VAL A 47 28.73 1.47 -11.76
CA VAL A 47 28.39 2.90 -11.94
C VAL A 47 29.65 3.77 -11.94
N GLN A 48 29.72 4.69 -12.89
CA GLN A 48 30.77 5.70 -12.96
C GLN A 48 30.49 6.84 -11.97
N SER A 49 31.53 7.60 -11.58
CA SER A 49 31.41 8.70 -10.62
C SER A 49 30.44 9.82 -11.05
N ASN A 50 30.24 9.98 -12.36
CA ASN A 50 29.30 10.94 -12.96
C ASN A 50 27.86 10.40 -13.10
N GLY A 51 27.58 9.21 -12.51
CA GLY A 51 26.26 8.57 -12.60
C GLY A 51 26.00 7.89 -13.94
N LYS A 52 24.79 7.41 -14.11
CA LYS A 52 24.31 6.62 -15.24
C LYS A 52 22.83 6.93 -15.51
N ILE A 53 22.48 7.27 -16.75
CA ILE A 53 21.08 7.42 -17.12
C ILE A 53 20.38 6.07 -16.92
N ALA A 54 19.37 6.02 -16.06
CA ALA A 54 18.63 4.82 -15.73
C ALA A 54 17.51 4.53 -16.74
N MET A 55 16.74 5.56 -17.11
CA MET A 55 15.71 5.50 -18.16
C MET A 55 15.52 6.88 -18.78
N LYS A 56 14.91 6.92 -19.96
CA LYS A 56 14.44 8.18 -20.56
C LYS A 56 13.07 8.51 -19.96
N LEU A 57 12.84 9.77 -19.63
CA LEU A 57 11.54 10.29 -19.23
C LEU A 57 10.94 11.11 -20.38
N ASP A 58 9.63 11.04 -20.53
CA ASP A 58 8.89 11.93 -21.43
C ASP A 58 8.77 13.32 -20.79
N GLU A 59 8.45 14.34 -21.57
CA GLU A 59 8.29 15.71 -21.07
C GLU A 59 7.18 15.78 -20.00
N GLY A 60 7.51 16.36 -18.83
CA GLY A 60 6.61 16.47 -17.69
C GLY A 60 6.44 15.17 -16.87
N ASP A 61 7.04 14.05 -17.30
CA ASP A 61 7.02 12.81 -16.53
C ASP A 61 8.10 12.82 -15.43
N LYS A 62 7.86 12.13 -14.34
CA LYS A 62 8.78 12.02 -13.19
C LYS A 62 8.97 10.56 -12.80
N LEU A 63 10.19 10.22 -12.41
CA LEU A 63 10.44 8.92 -11.79
C LEU A 63 9.83 8.93 -10.37
N ILE A 64 8.92 7.99 -10.10
CA ILE A 64 8.23 7.90 -8.80
C ILE A 64 8.93 6.91 -7.88
N ASN A 65 9.29 5.75 -8.42
CA ASN A 65 9.86 4.69 -7.60
C ASN A 65 10.78 3.77 -8.41
N VAL A 66 11.75 3.20 -7.71
CA VAL A 66 12.66 2.17 -8.23
C VAL A 66 12.74 1.05 -7.21
N ARG A 67 12.57 -0.21 -7.62
CA ARG A 67 12.59 -1.39 -6.74
C ARG A 67 13.29 -2.55 -7.43
N ILE A 68 13.97 -3.36 -6.62
CA ILE A 68 14.49 -4.67 -7.04
C ILE A 68 13.34 -5.67 -7.03
N CYS A 69 13.29 -6.55 -8.01
CA CYS A 69 12.29 -7.60 -8.12
C CYS A 69 12.84 -8.85 -8.81
N THR A 70 12.15 -9.97 -8.62
CA THR A 70 12.35 -11.23 -9.31
C THR A 70 11.21 -11.52 -10.28
N GLU A 71 11.29 -12.60 -11.04
CA GLU A 71 10.19 -13.06 -11.91
C GLU A 71 8.99 -13.63 -11.14
N GLU A 72 9.21 -13.97 -9.86
CA GLU A 72 8.18 -14.47 -8.95
C GLU A 72 7.42 -13.35 -8.22
N ASN A 73 7.61 -12.11 -8.63
CA ASN A 73 6.93 -10.98 -8.04
C ASN A 73 5.83 -10.42 -8.94
N ASP A 74 4.91 -9.69 -8.33
CA ASP A 74 3.95 -8.81 -8.96
C ASP A 74 4.33 -7.34 -8.73
N ILE A 75 3.98 -6.51 -9.69
CA ILE A 75 4.04 -5.05 -9.57
C ILE A 75 2.65 -4.53 -9.23
N MET A 76 2.56 -3.68 -8.22
CA MET A 76 1.36 -2.90 -7.94
C MET A 76 1.67 -1.42 -8.10
N LEU A 77 0.93 -0.75 -8.98
CA LEU A 77 0.94 0.70 -9.15
C LEU A 77 -0.32 1.27 -8.50
N ALA A 78 -0.15 2.29 -7.66
CA ALA A 78 -1.26 3.01 -7.08
C ALA A 78 -1.29 4.45 -7.60
N ALA A 79 -2.48 4.89 -8.02
CA ALA A 79 -2.73 6.23 -8.55
C ALA A 79 -3.33 7.15 -7.47
N ARG A 80 -3.09 8.43 -7.61
CA ARG A 80 -3.58 9.49 -6.73
C ARG A 80 -5.10 9.45 -6.58
N SER A 81 -5.82 9.15 -7.65
CA SER A 81 -7.27 9.04 -7.69
C SER A 81 -7.87 7.88 -6.90
N GLY A 82 -7.06 7.07 -6.21
CA GLY A 82 -7.52 5.90 -5.46
C GLY A 82 -7.69 4.64 -6.31
N LYS A 83 -7.17 4.60 -7.53
CA LYS A 83 -7.08 3.39 -8.36
C LYS A 83 -5.73 2.70 -8.20
N CYS A 84 -5.70 1.41 -8.53
CA CYS A 84 -4.46 0.63 -8.61
C CYS A 84 -4.55 -0.46 -9.67
N ILE A 85 -3.41 -0.95 -10.11
CA ILE A 85 -3.29 -2.12 -10.98
C ILE A 85 -2.21 -3.05 -10.43
N ARG A 86 -2.45 -4.36 -10.49
CA ARG A 86 -1.48 -5.39 -10.15
C ARG A 86 -1.26 -6.31 -11.34
N PHE A 87 -0.01 -6.55 -11.70
CA PHE A 87 0.38 -7.42 -12.80
C PHE A 87 1.72 -8.12 -12.51
N PRO A 88 1.99 -9.32 -13.07
CA PRO A 88 3.25 -10.01 -12.89
C PRO A 88 4.43 -9.19 -13.43
N VAL A 89 5.59 -9.28 -12.79
CA VAL A 89 6.84 -8.67 -13.28
C VAL A 89 7.14 -9.12 -14.72
N THR A 90 6.81 -10.36 -15.07
CA THR A 90 7.02 -10.96 -16.38
C THR A 90 6.24 -10.29 -17.51
N GLU A 91 5.15 -9.56 -17.22
CA GLU A 91 4.43 -8.73 -18.19
C GLU A 91 5.29 -7.57 -18.74
N VAL A 92 6.36 -7.22 -18.03
CA VAL A 92 7.33 -6.21 -18.47
C VAL A 92 8.60 -6.94 -18.91
N ARG A 93 8.85 -6.90 -20.22
CA ARG A 93 10.08 -7.49 -20.77
C ARG A 93 11.32 -6.86 -20.16
N VAL A 94 12.40 -7.59 -20.05
CA VAL A 94 13.71 -7.04 -19.71
C VAL A 94 14.21 -6.21 -20.90
N PHE A 95 14.47 -4.93 -20.66
CA PHE A 95 14.99 -4.02 -21.67
C PHE A 95 16.50 -4.14 -21.76
N VAL A 96 17.01 -4.23 -22.99
CA VAL A 96 18.42 -4.11 -23.26
C VAL A 96 18.75 -2.61 -23.44
N GLY A 97 19.68 -2.11 -22.65
CA GLY A 97 20.03 -0.68 -22.64
C GLY A 97 19.02 0.18 -21.84
N ARG A 98 19.22 1.50 -21.83
CA ARG A 98 18.57 2.43 -20.88
C ARG A 98 17.88 3.63 -21.52
N ASN A 99 17.80 3.70 -22.85
CA ASN A 99 17.39 4.86 -23.62
C ASN A 99 15.92 4.88 -24.03
N SER A 100 15.02 4.16 -23.35
CA SER A 100 13.59 4.17 -23.63
C SER A 100 12.77 4.55 -22.40
N THR A 101 11.55 5.05 -22.64
CA THR A 101 10.59 5.42 -21.60
C THR A 101 9.84 4.22 -20.99
N GLY A 102 10.12 3.01 -21.48
CA GLY A 102 9.46 1.79 -21.00
C GLY A 102 8.16 1.47 -21.74
N VAL A 103 7.22 0.90 -20.99
CA VAL A 103 5.89 0.51 -21.48
C VAL A 103 4.84 0.95 -20.47
N ARG A 104 3.60 1.09 -20.95
CA ARG A 104 2.48 1.47 -20.07
C ARG A 104 2.21 0.39 -19.02
N GLY A 105 2.29 0.76 -17.75
CA GLY A 105 1.90 -0.07 -16.61
C GLY A 105 0.42 0.07 -16.27
N ILE A 106 -0.08 1.31 -16.21
CA ILE A 106 -1.48 1.65 -15.94
C ILE A 106 -1.99 2.70 -16.93
N LYS A 107 -3.28 2.67 -17.27
CA LYS A 107 -3.97 3.73 -18.01
C LYS A 107 -4.62 4.68 -17.00
N LEU A 108 -4.04 5.84 -16.83
CA LEU A 108 -4.54 6.90 -15.96
C LEU A 108 -5.68 7.68 -16.63
N ALA A 109 -6.52 8.31 -15.82
CA ALA A 109 -7.43 9.36 -16.27
C ALA A 109 -6.65 10.67 -16.48
N ASP A 110 -7.26 11.63 -17.17
CA ASP A 110 -6.65 12.95 -17.38
C ASP A 110 -6.41 13.65 -16.04
N GLY A 111 -5.18 14.12 -15.83
CA GLY A 111 -4.76 14.79 -14.60
C GLY A 111 -4.45 13.86 -13.41
N ASP A 112 -4.59 12.54 -13.58
CA ASP A 112 -4.20 11.56 -12.55
C ASP A 112 -2.72 11.17 -12.69
N GLU A 113 -2.12 10.73 -11.60
CA GLU A 113 -0.74 10.27 -11.61
C GLU A 113 -0.52 9.05 -10.70
N VAL A 114 0.50 8.25 -11.02
CA VAL A 114 0.99 7.20 -10.13
C VAL A 114 1.75 7.86 -8.98
N VAL A 115 1.43 7.46 -7.75
CA VAL A 115 2.06 7.97 -6.53
C VAL A 115 2.96 6.92 -5.86
N SER A 116 2.75 5.64 -6.14
CA SER A 116 3.60 4.58 -5.58
C SER A 116 3.67 3.34 -6.47
N MET A 117 4.78 2.63 -6.39
CA MET A 117 4.99 1.29 -6.94
C MET A 117 5.44 0.35 -5.83
N SER A 118 4.80 -0.79 -5.72
CA SER A 118 5.10 -1.85 -4.77
C SER A 118 5.44 -3.15 -5.46
N ILE A 119 6.32 -3.93 -4.84
CA ILE A 119 6.63 -5.30 -5.22
C ILE A 119 5.87 -6.23 -4.27
N LEU A 120 5.10 -7.14 -4.82
CA LEU A 120 4.30 -8.11 -4.08
C LEU A 120 4.70 -9.53 -4.45
N ASN A 121 4.50 -10.46 -3.54
CA ASN A 121 4.63 -11.88 -3.83
C ASN A 121 3.54 -12.30 -4.83
N HIS A 122 3.93 -13.04 -5.85
CA HIS A 122 2.97 -13.61 -6.79
C HIS A 122 2.13 -14.68 -6.12
N SER A 123 0.88 -14.80 -6.54
CA SER A 123 -0.02 -15.86 -6.08
C SER A 123 -0.85 -16.37 -7.25
N ASP A 124 -0.75 -17.68 -7.50
CA ASP A 124 -1.54 -18.41 -8.50
C ASP A 124 -2.96 -18.74 -8.02
N ALA A 125 -3.33 -18.35 -6.79
CA ALA A 125 -4.65 -18.61 -6.24
C ALA A 125 -5.76 -18.04 -7.14
N THR A 126 -6.76 -18.85 -7.45
CA THR A 126 -7.93 -18.46 -8.23
C THR A 126 -8.77 -17.40 -7.49
N SER A 127 -9.68 -16.73 -8.18
CA SER A 127 -10.58 -15.77 -7.52
C SER A 127 -11.41 -16.44 -6.42
N GLU A 128 -11.92 -17.66 -6.66
CA GLU A 128 -12.72 -18.42 -5.70
C GLU A 128 -11.90 -18.79 -4.46
N GLN A 129 -10.64 -19.21 -4.64
CA GLN A 129 -9.72 -19.51 -3.54
C GLN A 129 -9.42 -18.27 -2.71
N ARG A 130 -9.18 -17.12 -3.35
CA ARG A 130 -8.94 -15.85 -2.64
C ARG A 130 -10.18 -15.37 -1.88
N ASP A 131 -11.36 -15.51 -2.47
CA ASP A 131 -12.63 -15.13 -1.83
C ASP A 131 -12.92 -16.02 -0.61
N GLU A 132 -12.66 -17.34 -0.73
CA GLU A 132 -12.80 -18.27 0.41
C GLU A 132 -11.76 -17.95 1.51
N TYR A 133 -10.49 -17.73 1.13
CA TYR A 133 -9.45 -17.32 2.05
C TYR A 133 -9.82 -16.04 2.81
N ALA A 134 -10.24 -15.00 2.11
CA ALA A 134 -10.60 -13.71 2.70
C ALA A 134 -11.76 -13.84 3.71
N ARG A 135 -12.76 -14.66 3.37
CA ARG A 135 -13.90 -14.95 4.26
C ARG A 135 -13.47 -15.62 5.56
N ILE A 136 -12.64 -16.66 5.47
CA ILE A 136 -12.16 -17.42 6.63
C ILE A 136 -11.19 -16.56 7.45
N SER A 137 -10.22 -15.91 6.82
CA SER A 137 -9.25 -15.03 7.48
C SER A 137 -9.94 -13.87 8.22
N SER A 138 -10.97 -13.27 7.63
CA SER A 138 -11.75 -12.21 8.28
C SER A 138 -12.52 -12.72 9.51
N ALA A 139 -13.09 -13.93 9.45
CA ALA A 139 -13.77 -14.55 10.58
C ALA A 139 -12.77 -14.87 11.70
N ALA A 140 -11.61 -15.43 11.36
CA ALA A 140 -10.55 -15.74 12.33
C ALA A 140 -10.05 -14.46 13.04
N LYS A 141 -9.77 -13.39 12.29
CA LYS A 141 -9.33 -12.10 12.87
C LYS A 141 -10.39 -11.47 13.81
N ARG A 142 -11.68 -11.62 13.49
CA ARG A 142 -12.74 -11.16 14.39
C ARG A 142 -12.76 -11.93 15.71
N ILE A 143 -12.67 -13.26 15.66
CA ILE A 143 -12.61 -14.11 16.85
C ILE A 143 -11.36 -13.80 17.69
N GLN A 144 -10.22 -13.59 17.02
CA GLN A 144 -8.97 -13.20 17.65
C GLN A 144 -9.11 -11.88 18.41
N ALA A 145 -9.73 -10.87 17.80
CA ALA A 145 -9.98 -9.58 18.42
C ALA A 145 -10.92 -9.69 19.63
N GLU A 146 -11.98 -10.52 19.55
CA GLU A 146 -12.91 -10.77 20.67
C GLU A 146 -12.23 -11.49 21.85
N ARG A 147 -11.21 -12.31 21.60
CA ARG A 147 -10.42 -13.00 22.64
C ARG A 147 -9.34 -12.14 23.28
N GLY A 148 -9.07 -10.97 22.74
CA GLY A 148 -8.17 -9.96 23.29
C GLY A 148 -6.69 -10.32 23.25
N GLY A 149 -6.21 -11.00 22.22
CA GLY A 149 -4.81 -11.35 22.16
C GLY A 149 -4.31 -12.01 20.88
N ASP A 150 -3.04 -12.38 20.87
CA ASP A 150 -2.33 -13.05 19.78
C ASP A 150 -2.62 -14.57 19.72
N CYS A 151 -3.85 -14.99 20.03
CA CYS A 151 -4.21 -16.40 19.93
C CYS A 151 -4.42 -16.80 18.46
N GLU A 152 -3.81 -17.90 18.06
CA GLU A 152 -4.08 -18.48 16.76
C GLU A 152 -5.50 -19.09 16.73
N VAL A 153 -6.27 -18.71 15.72
CA VAL A 153 -7.64 -19.23 15.51
C VAL A 153 -7.60 -20.22 14.35
N SER A 154 -8.06 -21.45 14.59
CA SER A 154 -8.14 -22.48 13.57
C SER A 154 -9.33 -22.26 12.63
N VAL A 155 -9.31 -22.92 11.46
CA VAL A 155 -10.43 -22.83 10.50
C VAL A 155 -11.73 -23.36 11.12
N GLU A 156 -11.66 -24.46 11.86
CA GLU A 156 -12.80 -25.08 12.54
C GLU A 156 -13.47 -24.13 13.54
N GLU A 157 -12.67 -23.34 14.27
CA GLU A 157 -13.17 -22.36 15.23
C GLU A 157 -13.93 -21.21 14.56
N THR A 158 -13.68 -20.94 13.29
CA THR A 158 -14.43 -19.93 12.52
C THR A 158 -15.85 -20.38 12.20
N GLY A 159 -16.17 -21.67 12.33
CA GLY A 159 -17.44 -22.25 11.91
C GLY A 159 -17.63 -22.30 10.39
N LEU A 160 -16.57 -22.03 9.62
CA LEU A 160 -16.58 -22.09 8.15
C LEU A 160 -15.84 -23.35 7.68
N GLU A 161 -16.30 -23.92 6.58
CA GLU A 161 -15.68 -25.08 5.95
C GLU A 161 -14.84 -24.64 4.74
N LEU A 162 -13.73 -25.36 4.50
CA LEU A 162 -12.96 -25.26 3.28
C LEU A 162 -13.70 -26.02 2.17
N SER A 163 -14.00 -25.35 1.08
CA SER A 163 -14.70 -25.93 -0.08
C SER A 163 -13.87 -25.94 -1.36
N VAL A 164 -13.07 -24.92 -1.57
CA VAL A 164 -12.20 -24.72 -2.74
C VAL A 164 -10.72 -24.79 -2.33
N LEU A 165 -10.42 -24.37 -1.10
CA LEU A 165 -9.08 -24.44 -0.52
C LEU A 165 -8.84 -25.81 0.12
N THR A 166 -7.63 -26.33 -0.06
CA THR A 166 -7.12 -27.40 0.83
C THR A 166 -6.53 -26.78 2.10
N PRO A 167 -6.45 -27.53 3.22
CA PRO A 167 -5.81 -27.02 4.44
C PRO A 167 -4.35 -26.58 4.22
N GLU A 168 -3.63 -27.28 3.33
CA GLU A 168 -2.23 -26.95 2.97
C GLU A 168 -2.17 -25.61 2.22
N LEU A 169 -3.05 -25.42 1.21
CA LEU A 169 -3.09 -24.17 0.44
C LEU A 169 -3.54 -23.00 1.32
N TYR A 170 -4.50 -23.20 2.22
CA TYR A 170 -4.91 -22.16 3.18
C TYR A 170 -3.74 -21.72 4.05
N ARG A 171 -2.95 -22.68 4.56
CA ARG A 171 -1.76 -22.38 5.38
C ARG A 171 -0.69 -21.64 4.58
N GLU A 172 -0.40 -22.10 3.36
CA GLU A 172 0.53 -21.42 2.46
C GLU A 172 0.10 -19.99 2.15
N MET A 173 -1.18 -19.78 1.87
CA MET A 173 -1.73 -18.43 1.63
C MET A 173 -1.62 -17.56 2.89
N LYS A 174 -1.84 -18.12 4.08
CA LYS A 174 -1.70 -17.40 5.36
C LYS A 174 -0.25 -16.95 5.60
N GLU A 175 0.73 -17.80 5.31
CA GLU A 175 2.16 -17.49 5.47
C GLU A 175 2.65 -16.46 4.46
N LYS A 176 2.08 -16.44 3.26
CA LYS A 176 2.46 -15.50 2.18
C LYS A 176 1.60 -14.24 2.11
N GLU A 177 0.60 -14.12 2.98
CA GLU A 177 -0.28 -12.94 2.99
C GLU A 177 0.53 -11.67 3.27
N GLN A 178 0.39 -10.69 2.42
CA GLN A 178 0.94 -9.36 2.61
C GLN A 178 -0.19 -8.36 2.80
N PHE A 179 0.03 -7.33 3.59
CA PHE A 179 -0.93 -6.24 3.77
C PHE A 179 -0.42 -4.99 3.08
N ILE A 180 -1.32 -4.32 2.36
CA ILE A 180 -1.06 -3.06 1.69
C ILE A 180 -1.61 -1.94 2.56
N LEU A 181 -0.72 -1.12 3.09
CA LEU A 181 -1.09 0.15 3.71
C LEU A 181 -1.37 1.17 2.61
N SER A 182 -2.50 1.84 2.67
CA SER A 182 -2.82 3.00 1.84
C SER A 182 -3.17 4.18 2.72
N VAL A 183 -2.52 5.32 2.47
CA VAL A 183 -2.69 6.57 3.24
C VAL A 183 -3.06 7.70 2.31
N THR A 184 -3.96 8.58 2.75
CA THR A 184 -4.44 9.74 2.00
C THR A 184 -3.89 11.05 2.53
N SER A 185 -3.98 12.10 1.73
CA SER A 185 -3.51 13.45 2.07
C SER A 185 -4.23 14.07 3.28
N THR A 186 -5.39 13.57 3.64
CA THR A 186 -6.18 14.02 4.80
C THR A 186 -6.03 13.12 6.03
N GLY A 187 -5.00 12.25 6.04
CA GLY A 187 -4.68 11.40 7.19
C GLY A 187 -5.59 10.19 7.38
N TYR A 188 -6.40 9.81 6.39
CA TYR A 188 -7.09 8.52 6.39
C TYR A 188 -6.16 7.41 5.91
N GLY A 189 -6.33 6.22 6.44
CA GLY A 189 -5.58 5.05 5.97
C GLY A 189 -6.23 3.74 6.36
N LYS A 190 -5.73 2.67 5.78
CA LYS A 190 -6.14 1.30 6.07
C LYS A 190 -5.08 0.31 5.61
N ARG A 191 -5.13 -0.89 6.20
CA ARG A 191 -4.42 -2.07 5.69
C ARG A 191 -5.40 -2.96 4.94
N THR A 192 -5.01 -3.45 3.77
CA THR A 192 -5.85 -4.34 2.95
C THR A 192 -5.02 -5.55 2.53
N SER A 193 -5.59 -6.75 2.65
CA SER A 193 -4.93 -7.98 2.18
C SER A 193 -4.55 -7.87 0.70
N SER A 194 -3.33 -8.30 0.37
CA SER A 194 -2.86 -8.34 -1.02
C SER A 194 -3.72 -9.24 -1.92
N TYR A 195 -4.42 -10.21 -1.35
CA TYR A 195 -5.33 -11.10 -2.07
C TYR A 195 -6.60 -10.42 -2.59
N GLU A 196 -6.97 -9.26 -2.05
CA GLU A 196 -8.07 -8.47 -2.61
C GLU A 196 -7.71 -7.76 -3.93
N TYR A 197 -6.42 -7.68 -4.27
CA TYR A 197 -5.93 -7.05 -5.50
C TYR A 197 -5.70 -8.13 -6.55
N ARG A 198 -6.68 -8.29 -7.45
CA ARG A 198 -6.55 -9.27 -8.53
C ARG A 198 -5.37 -8.96 -9.44
N THR A 199 -4.65 -9.97 -9.84
CA THR A 199 -3.60 -9.89 -10.85
C THR A 199 -4.25 -9.81 -12.25
N THR A 200 -3.80 -8.86 -13.08
CA THR A 200 -4.31 -8.61 -14.44
C THR A 200 -3.13 -8.36 -15.39
N GLY A 201 -3.39 -8.24 -16.68
CA GLY A 201 -2.40 -7.69 -17.61
C GLY A 201 -2.14 -6.22 -17.34
N ARG A 202 -0.93 -5.73 -17.66
CA ARG A 202 -0.55 -4.32 -17.52
C ARG A 202 -1.30 -3.41 -18.50
N GLY A 203 -1.28 -2.11 -18.23
CA GLY A 203 -1.80 -1.06 -19.13
C GLY A 203 -3.31 -0.88 -19.13
N GLY A 204 -4.03 -1.62 -18.26
CA GLY A 204 -5.47 -1.43 -18.01
C GLY A 204 -5.76 -0.20 -17.12
N GLN A 205 -7.05 0.10 -16.92
CA GLN A 205 -7.51 1.20 -16.04
C GLN A 205 -7.38 0.89 -14.54
N GLY A 206 -7.03 -0.37 -14.20
CA GLY A 206 -6.94 -0.80 -12.81
C GLY A 206 -8.31 -0.98 -12.13
N ILE A 207 -8.25 -1.12 -10.82
CA ILE A 207 -9.37 -1.30 -9.90
C ILE A 207 -9.29 -0.27 -8.78
N ALA A 208 -10.35 -0.10 -8.00
CA ALA A 208 -10.29 0.77 -6.83
C ALA A 208 -9.33 0.19 -5.77
N ASN A 209 -8.39 0.98 -5.30
CA ASN A 209 -7.56 0.70 -4.13
C ASN A 209 -8.27 1.15 -2.85
N MET A 210 -8.84 2.35 -2.89
CA MET A 210 -9.60 2.94 -1.80
C MET A 210 -10.82 3.65 -2.38
N GLU A 211 -11.93 3.64 -1.66
CA GLU A 211 -13.09 4.45 -2.03
C GLU A 211 -12.81 5.92 -1.66
N MET A 212 -12.78 6.76 -2.70
CA MET A 212 -12.45 8.17 -2.55
C MET A 212 -13.72 9.01 -2.31
N SER A 213 -13.60 10.00 -1.44
CA SER A 213 -14.70 10.91 -1.08
C SER A 213 -14.14 12.31 -0.78
N ALA A 214 -15.00 13.24 -0.47
CA ALA A 214 -14.58 14.57 -0.02
C ALA A 214 -13.74 14.55 1.28
N ARG A 215 -13.84 13.47 2.06
CA ARG A 215 -13.12 13.32 3.33
C ARG A 215 -11.67 12.87 3.15
N ASN A 216 -11.43 11.91 2.28
CA ASN A 216 -10.11 11.29 2.11
C ASN A 216 -9.38 11.70 0.82
N LYS A 217 -9.96 12.55 0.03
CA LYS A 217 -9.44 13.25 -1.16
C LYS A 217 -8.56 12.45 -2.10
N GLU A 218 -7.27 12.23 -1.79
CA GLU A 218 -6.28 11.64 -2.70
C GLU A 218 -5.31 10.71 -1.95
N ILE A 219 -4.84 9.66 -2.62
CA ILE A 219 -3.79 8.76 -2.11
C ILE A 219 -2.44 9.48 -2.16
N VAL A 220 -1.70 9.42 -1.07
CA VAL A 220 -0.32 9.90 -0.98
C VAL A 220 0.65 8.73 -1.13
N SER A 221 0.34 7.60 -0.50
CA SER A 221 1.22 6.44 -0.53
C SER A 221 0.44 5.13 -0.41
N SER A 222 0.98 4.07 -1.03
CA SER A 222 0.43 2.72 -0.94
C SER A 222 1.57 1.71 -1.09
N PHE A 223 1.86 0.92 -0.04
CA PHE A 223 2.98 -0.02 -0.01
C PHE A 223 2.71 -1.20 0.92
N PRO A 224 3.41 -2.35 0.72
CA PRO A 224 3.33 -3.49 1.62
C PRO A 224 3.90 -3.12 3.00
N ILE A 225 3.26 -3.66 4.05
CA ILE A 225 3.63 -3.40 5.44
C ILE A 225 3.43 -4.65 6.28
N GLU A 226 4.23 -4.83 7.32
CA GLU A 226 4.15 -5.92 8.29
C GLU A 226 3.57 -5.41 9.62
N ASP A 227 3.00 -6.32 10.42
CA ASP A 227 2.29 -5.96 11.65
C ASP A 227 3.21 -5.36 12.73
N ASP A 228 4.46 -5.77 12.77
CA ASP A 228 5.49 -5.29 13.70
C ASP A 228 6.18 -3.99 13.25
N ASN A 229 5.96 -3.55 12.01
CA ASN A 229 6.47 -2.27 11.56
C ASN A 229 5.80 -1.10 12.29
N GLN A 230 6.45 0.05 12.19
CA GLN A 230 5.89 1.35 12.54
C GLN A 230 5.83 2.22 11.30
N ILE A 231 4.90 3.16 11.26
CA ILE A 231 4.87 4.17 10.21
C ILE A 231 5.20 5.54 10.75
N MET A 232 5.84 6.31 9.89
CA MET A 232 6.09 7.73 10.10
C MET A 232 5.39 8.52 9.01
N MET A 233 4.54 9.48 9.39
CA MET A 233 3.84 10.37 8.49
C MET A 233 4.30 11.80 8.71
N VAL A 234 4.50 12.53 7.62
CA VAL A 234 4.91 13.94 7.65
C VAL A 234 3.88 14.78 6.90
N THR A 235 3.54 15.93 7.47
CA THR A 235 2.63 16.90 6.83
C THR A 235 3.39 18.07 6.22
N ASP A 236 2.75 18.80 5.30
CA ASP A 236 3.27 20.06 4.75
C ASP A 236 3.34 21.20 5.79
N GLY A 237 2.62 21.08 6.91
CA GLY A 237 2.76 21.95 8.07
C GLY A 237 3.96 21.61 8.97
N GLY A 238 4.77 20.61 8.60
CA GLY A 238 5.97 20.21 9.36
C GLY A 238 5.69 19.32 10.57
N LYS A 239 4.47 18.79 10.75
CA LYS A 239 4.18 17.81 11.80
C LYS A 239 4.66 16.43 11.37
N LEU A 240 5.23 15.71 12.32
CA LEU A 240 5.68 14.33 12.18
C LEU A 240 4.96 13.47 13.20
N ILE A 241 4.45 12.33 12.74
CA ILE A 241 3.72 11.36 13.57
C ILE A 241 4.28 9.99 13.34
N ARG A 242 4.49 9.27 14.43
CA ARG A 242 4.92 7.87 14.45
C ARG A 242 3.83 7.03 15.13
N MET A 243 3.47 5.89 14.54
CA MET A 243 2.48 4.99 15.13
C MET A 243 2.76 3.53 14.72
N PRO A 244 2.39 2.57 15.59
CA PRO A 244 2.50 1.15 15.27
C PRO A 244 1.51 0.75 14.17
N VAL A 245 1.94 -0.13 13.26
CA VAL A 245 1.08 -0.62 12.16
C VAL A 245 -0.07 -1.48 12.68
N LYS A 246 0.15 -2.24 13.76
CA LYS A 246 -0.87 -3.09 14.37
C LYS A 246 -2.15 -2.35 14.77
N ASP A 247 -2.04 -1.05 15.08
CA ASP A 247 -3.19 -0.21 15.46
C ASP A 247 -4.01 0.25 14.24
N ILE A 248 -3.51 0.05 13.03
CA ILE A 248 -4.22 0.42 11.80
C ILE A 248 -5.18 -0.70 11.42
N ARG A 249 -6.46 -0.34 11.28
CA ARG A 249 -7.52 -1.29 10.93
C ARG A 249 -7.24 -1.99 9.59
N ILE A 250 -7.41 -3.32 9.58
CA ILE A 250 -7.52 -4.10 8.35
C ILE A 250 -8.93 -3.94 7.81
N ALA A 251 -9.05 -3.47 6.57
CA ALA A 251 -10.33 -3.19 5.94
C ALA A 251 -10.30 -3.54 4.45
N GLY A 252 -11.46 -3.87 3.91
CA GLY A 252 -11.60 -4.22 2.51
C GLY A 252 -11.21 -3.09 1.56
N ARG A 253 -10.82 -3.47 0.35
CA ARG A 253 -10.36 -2.57 -0.70
C ARG A 253 -11.35 -1.44 -1.02
N LYS A 254 -12.66 -1.71 -1.05
CA LYS A 254 -13.73 -0.75 -1.37
C LYS A 254 -14.18 0.08 -0.16
N THR A 255 -13.31 0.36 0.80
CA THR A 255 -13.62 1.19 1.98
C THR A 255 -12.83 2.50 1.94
N GLN A 256 -13.30 3.50 2.67
CA GLN A 256 -12.65 4.82 2.78
C GLN A 256 -11.47 4.86 3.75
N GLY A 257 -11.24 3.78 4.51
CA GLY A 257 -10.25 3.74 5.58
C GLY A 257 -10.74 4.41 6.87
N VAL A 258 -9.85 4.52 7.83
CA VAL A 258 -10.06 5.16 9.14
C VAL A 258 -9.12 6.35 9.29
N ILE A 259 -9.41 7.24 10.22
CA ILE A 259 -8.51 8.36 10.54
C ILE A 259 -7.30 7.79 11.29
N LEU A 260 -6.12 7.93 10.71
CA LEU A 260 -4.84 7.64 11.34
C LEU A 260 -4.30 8.88 12.06
N PHE A 261 -4.54 10.04 11.44
CA PHE A 261 -4.12 11.32 11.95
C PHE A 261 -5.07 12.43 11.51
N ARG A 262 -5.40 13.35 12.43
CA ARG A 262 -6.23 14.51 12.12
C ARG A 262 -5.36 15.67 11.65
N THR A 263 -5.43 16.00 10.37
CA THR A 263 -4.81 17.21 9.80
C THR A 263 -5.66 18.43 10.08
N ALA A 264 -5.07 19.63 10.14
CA ALA A 264 -5.81 20.87 10.08
C ALA A 264 -6.46 21.05 8.70
N ASP A 265 -7.38 22.01 8.54
CA ASP A 265 -8.19 22.16 7.31
C ASP A 265 -7.35 22.40 6.05
N ASP A 266 -6.23 23.09 6.18
CA ASP A 266 -5.26 23.42 5.13
C ASP A 266 -3.99 22.56 5.16
N GLU A 267 -3.86 21.65 6.12
CA GLU A 267 -2.73 20.77 6.29
C GLU A 267 -2.94 19.41 5.59
N ARG A 268 -1.89 18.86 4.98
CA ARG A 268 -1.92 17.59 4.25
C ARG A 268 -0.75 16.71 4.61
N VAL A 269 -1.00 15.42 4.69
CA VAL A 269 0.06 14.41 4.69
C VAL A 269 0.75 14.44 3.33
N VAL A 270 2.06 14.57 3.29
CA VAL A 270 2.87 14.64 2.06
C VAL A 270 3.84 13.48 1.92
N SER A 271 4.17 12.81 3.02
CA SER A 271 5.08 11.65 3.01
C SER A 271 4.66 10.63 4.04
N VAL A 272 4.78 9.36 3.68
CA VAL A 272 4.59 8.22 4.56
C VAL A 272 5.71 7.24 4.32
N THR A 273 6.38 6.81 5.37
CA THR A 273 7.40 5.76 5.34
C THR A 273 7.17 4.77 6.46
N TRP A 274 7.78 3.62 6.37
CA TRP A 274 7.79 2.63 7.43
C TRP A 274 9.17 2.53 8.07
N LEU A 275 9.19 2.07 9.30
CA LEU A 275 10.38 1.79 10.09
C LEU A 275 10.27 0.36 10.59
N ASP A 276 11.41 -0.33 10.63
CA ASP A 276 11.50 -1.64 11.29
C ASP A 276 11.18 -1.52 12.78
N ALA A 277 10.71 -2.61 13.38
CA ALA A 277 10.34 -2.67 14.79
C ALA A 277 11.49 -2.23 15.72
N ASP A 278 12.71 -2.58 15.36
CA ASP A 278 13.93 -2.30 16.14
C ASP A 278 14.48 -0.88 15.95
N ALA A 279 13.87 -0.06 15.11
CA ALA A 279 14.32 1.30 14.86
C ALA A 279 13.88 2.27 15.98
N GLY A 280 14.45 2.16 17.16
CA GLY A 280 14.37 3.22 18.14
C GLY A 280 13.82 2.91 19.54
N ASP A 281 14.39 1.94 20.23
CA ASP A 281 14.27 1.85 21.69
C ASP A 281 15.47 2.50 22.43
N ASP A 282 16.38 3.13 21.72
CA ASP A 282 17.52 3.85 22.31
C ASP A 282 17.29 5.37 22.19
N GLU A 283 16.48 5.94 23.04
CA GLU A 283 16.55 7.26 23.67
C GLU A 283 15.17 7.68 24.15
N GLU A 284 14.96 7.66 25.46
CA GLU A 284 13.89 8.41 26.13
C GLU A 284 14.08 9.90 25.77
N LEU A 285 13.31 10.37 24.78
CA LEU A 285 13.12 11.80 24.57
C LEU A 285 12.27 12.30 25.74
N GLU A 286 12.88 13.05 26.64
CA GLU A 286 12.20 13.81 27.70
C GLU A 286 11.02 14.58 27.04
N GLU A 287 9.82 14.25 27.49
CA GLU A 287 8.59 14.95 27.09
C GLU A 287 8.67 16.41 27.55
N GLU A 288 8.93 17.35 26.66
CA GLU A 288 8.47 18.71 26.86
C GLU A 288 6.94 18.74 26.71
N THR A 289 6.29 18.65 27.85
CA THR A 289 4.85 18.76 28.01
C THR A 289 4.35 20.14 27.60
N GLY A 290 3.61 20.17 26.51
CA GLY A 290 2.88 21.36 26.05
C GLY A 290 1.75 21.03 25.10
N SER A 291 0.68 20.45 25.59
CA SER A 291 -0.74 20.73 25.30
C SER A 291 -1.63 19.51 25.59
N GLU A 292 -2.65 19.75 26.37
CA GLU A 292 -3.69 18.82 26.78
C GLU A 292 -4.29 18.06 25.58
N VAL A 293 -4.11 16.75 25.55
CA VAL A 293 -4.90 15.84 24.72
C VAL A 293 -5.99 15.27 25.62
N LEU A 294 -7.18 15.79 25.49
CA LEU A 294 -8.40 15.18 26.03
C LEU A 294 -8.58 13.81 25.39
N GLY A 295 -8.30 12.77 26.16
CA GLY A 295 -8.66 11.40 25.84
C GLY A 295 -10.18 11.22 26.03
N GLU A 296 -10.95 11.38 24.96
CA GLU A 296 -12.31 10.85 24.90
C GLU A 296 -12.27 9.45 24.32
N SER A 297 -12.74 8.50 25.11
CA SER A 297 -12.83 7.08 24.77
C SER A 297 -13.77 6.88 23.59
N VAL A 298 -13.34 6.00 22.67
CA VAL A 298 -14.03 5.64 21.41
C VAL A 298 -15.38 4.94 21.64
N SER A 299 -15.80 4.72 22.89
CA SER A 299 -17.03 4.01 23.24
C SER A 299 -18.32 4.83 23.15
N GLU A 300 -18.25 6.15 23.04
CA GLU A 300 -19.47 7.00 23.01
C GLU A 300 -19.95 7.38 21.61
N LEU A 301 -19.20 7.07 20.56
CA LEU A 301 -19.58 7.39 19.18
C LEU A 301 -20.32 6.28 18.43
N ASP A 302 -20.31 5.04 18.94
CA ASP A 302 -21.07 3.93 18.35
C ASP A 302 -22.55 3.94 18.80
N GLU A 303 -22.89 4.57 19.92
CA GLU A 303 -24.28 4.67 20.40
C GLU A 303 -25.10 5.76 19.66
N ALA A 304 -24.47 6.79 19.14
CA ALA A 304 -25.14 7.89 18.42
C ALA A 304 -25.53 7.56 16.96
N LEU A 305 -25.06 6.43 16.41
CA LEU A 305 -25.34 6.01 15.03
C LEU A 305 -26.41 4.91 14.94
N SER A 306 -26.82 4.32 16.07
CA SER A 306 -27.87 3.30 16.09
C SER A 306 -29.30 3.87 16.16
N ASP A 307 -29.47 5.11 16.58
CA ASP A 307 -30.81 5.75 16.73
C ASP A 307 -31.32 6.48 15.49
N ALA A 308 -30.56 6.52 14.38
CA ALA A 308 -30.95 7.21 13.17
C ALA A 308 -31.58 6.32 12.07
N VAL A 309 -31.88 5.05 12.37
CA VAL A 309 -32.50 4.12 11.40
C VAL A 309 -33.71 3.42 12.04
N SER A 310 -34.73 4.17 12.35
CA SER A 310 -36.08 3.60 12.52
C SER A 310 -37.14 4.69 12.57
N GLU A 311 -37.61 5.13 11.42
CA GLU A 311 -39.03 5.51 11.26
C GLU A 311 -39.46 5.21 9.82
N PRO A 312 -40.51 4.42 9.59
CA PRO A 312 -41.12 4.26 8.29
C PRO A 312 -42.16 5.35 8.07
N ASP A 313 -42.00 6.11 6.97
CA ASP A 313 -43.01 7.04 6.49
C ASP A 313 -44.29 6.26 6.09
N ALA A 314 -45.35 6.58 6.80
CA ALA A 314 -46.69 6.13 6.48
C ALA A 314 -47.23 6.96 5.32
N ALA A 315 -47.72 6.27 4.30
CA ALA A 315 -48.49 6.86 3.21
C ALA A 315 -49.78 7.45 3.72
N GLU A 316 -50.09 8.71 3.35
CA GLU A 316 -51.47 9.23 3.29
C GLU A 316 -51.84 9.44 1.82
N ASP A 317 -52.82 8.65 1.41
CA ASP A 317 -53.70 8.90 0.25
C ASP A 317 -54.59 10.11 0.53
N VAL A 318 -54.68 11.07 -0.39
CA VAL A 318 -55.92 11.88 -0.59
C VAL A 318 -55.98 12.40 -2.03
N GLU A 319 -57.04 11.97 -2.74
CA GLU A 319 -57.77 12.53 -3.92
C GLU A 319 -56.99 13.08 -5.11
#